data_083d588604355d3dd6b9a4b57bb94c9f
#
_entry.id   083d588604355d3dd6b9a4b57bb94c9f
#
_cell.length_a   1.000
_cell.length_b   1.000
_cell.length_c   1.000
_cell.angle_alpha   90.00
_cell.angle_beta   90.00
_cell.angle_gamma   90.00
#
_symmetry.space_group_name_H-M   'P 1'
#
loop_
_entity.id
_entity.type
_entity.pdbx_description
1 polymer ?
#
loop_
_entity_poly.entity_id
_entity_poly.type
_entity_poly.pdbx_seq_one_letter_code
_entity_poly.pdbx_strand_id
1 'polypeptide(L)'
;MAHDLDSDQPDEMLVQRIAAGDANALGLLFRRRQQNIYRFALHLTGSPALADDVTQDVFVAVIRDAHRFEPGRAAVPAWLCGIARNFVRRRLATDRGAASIDVDEGLEAALPAASPDPLEALTSAEAIESLRRAVLTLPLRYREAVVLCDLQELSYLDAAAALDCPVGTVRSRLNRGRALLTAKMLAEQQRKARPLARIEGVTRCLA
;
A
#
# COMPACT_ATOMS: atom_id res chain seq x y z
N MET A 1 -9.41 29.98 22.72
CA MET A 1 -9.28 28.82 23.63
C MET A 1 -10.13 27.60 23.25
N ALA A 2 -10.94 27.64 22.19
CA ALA A 2 -11.72 26.46 21.74
C ALA A 2 -10.99 25.57 20.72
N HIS A 3 -9.81 25.95 20.27
CA HIS A 3 -9.09 25.27 19.15
C HIS A 3 -8.21 24.08 19.61
N ASP A 4 -7.92 23.98 20.90
CA ASP A 4 -6.99 22.96 21.42
C ASP A 4 -7.69 21.65 21.86
N LEU A 5 -8.95 21.72 22.26
CA LEU A 5 -9.75 20.57 22.70
C LEU A 5 -10.18 19.64 21.53
N ASP A 6 -10.21 20.16 20.32
CA ASP A 6 -10.62 19.42 19.11
C ASP A 6 -9.46 18.60 18.51
N SER A 7 -8.21 18.94 18.87
CA SER A 7 -7.01 18.27 18.36
C SER A 7 -6.76 16.88 18.97
N ASP A 8 -7.34 16.59 20.12
CA ASP A 8 -7.05 15.34 20.88
C ASP A 8 -8.22 14.32 20.82
N GLN A 9 -9.29 14.62 20.09
CA GLN A 9 -10.42 13.71 19.97
C GLN A 9 -10.06 12.46 19.16
N PRO A 10 -10.51 11.24 19.58
CA PRO A 10 -10.39 10.04 18.78
C PRO A 10 -11.04 10.18 17.40
N ASP A 11 -10.46 9.53 16.38
CA ASP A 11 -11.00 9.59 15.02
C ASP A 11 -12.42 9.04 14.92
N GLU A 12 -12.78 8.06 15.76
CA GLU A 12 -14.14 7.49 15.85
C GLU A 12 -15.16 8.56 16.20
N MET A 13 -14.83 9.45 17.14
CA MET A 13 -15.70 10.59 17.49
C MET A 13 -15.82 11.58 16.34
N LEU A 14 -14.73 11.82 15.60
CA LEU A 14 -14.79 12.69 14.42
C LEU A 14 -15.73 12.09 13.37
N VAL A 15 -15.65 10.78 13.09
CA VAL A 15 -16.56 10.11 12.15
C VAL A 15 -18.01 10.20 12.60
N GLN A 16 -18.31 10.03 13.88
CA GLN A 16 -19.66 10.20 14.41
C GLN A 16 -20.19 11.64 14.23
N ARG A 17 -19.37 12.64 14.51
CA ARG A 17 -19.70 14.05 14.28
C ARG A 17 -19.94 14.36 12.80
N ILE A 18 -19.12 13.76 11.90
CA ILE A 18 -19.31 13.88 10.45
C ILE A 18 -20.67 13.29 10.04
N ALA A 19 -21.03 12.13 10.59
CA ALA A 19 -22.34 11.51 10.34
C ALA A 19 -23.51 12.40 10.80
N ALA A 20 -23.29 13.27 11.81
CA ALA A 20 -24.24 14.27 12.27
C ALA A 20 -24.18 15.60 11.48
N GLY A 21 -23.34 15.70 10.44
CA GLY A 21 -23.23 16.87 9.55
C GLY A 21 -22.19 17.93 9.99
N ASP A 22 -21.29 17.61 10.91
CA ASP A 22 -20.26 18.54 11.38
C ASP A 22 -19.09 18.66 10.39
N ALA A 23 -19.06 19.75 9.63
CA ALA A 23 -18.01 20.05 8.67
C ALA A 23 -16.63 20.30 9.33
N ASN A 24 -16.59 20.80 10.58
CA ASN A 24 -15.32 20.99 11.28
C ASN A 24 -14.66 19.65 11.61
N ALA A 25 -15.43 18.66 12.04
CA ALA A 25 -14.95 17.30 12.29
C ALA A 25 -14.36 16.68 11.01
N LEU A 26 -14.97 16.90 9.85
CA LEU A 26 -14.44 16.47 8.55
C LEU A 26 -13.09 17.13 8.27
N GLY A 27 -12.96 18.45 8.47
CA GLY A 27 -11.71 19.17 8.29
C GLY A 27 -10.57 18.66 9.19
N LEU A 28 -10.90 18.25 10.42
CA LEU A 28 -9.95 17.64 11.36
C LEU A 28 -9.50 16.26 10.89
N LEU A 29 -10.45 15.39 10.54
CA LEU A 29 -10.15 14.05 10.04
C LEU A 29 -9.32 14.11 8.75
N PHE A 30 -9.66 15.02 7.84
CA PHE A 30 -8.91 15.27 6.61
C PHE A 30 -7.45 15.61 6.91
N ARG A 31 -7.19 16.62 7.73
CA ARG A 31 -5.82 17.02 8.09
C ARG A 31 -5.00 15.89 8.69
N ARG A 32 -5.63 15.04 9.52
CA ARG A 32 -4.95 13.90 10.17
C ARG A 32 -4.66 12.74 9.21
N ARG A 33 -5.56 12.46 8.28
CA ARG A 33 -5.56 11.18 7.54
C ARG A 33 -5.28 11.30 6.05
N GLN A 34 -5.38 12.51 5.44
CA GLN A 34 -5.14 12.69 4.00
C GLN A 34 -3.80 12.10 3.54
N GLN A 35 -2.73 12.35 4.29
CA GLN A 35 -1.39 11.89 3.90
C GLN A 35 -1.26 10.36 3.99
N ASN A 36 -1.90 9.73 4.96
CA ASN A 36 -1.91 8.27 5.07
C ASN A 36 -2.65 7.65 3.88
N ILE A 37 -3.81 8.20 3.52
CA ILE A 37 -4.60 7.72 2.37
C ILE A 37 -3.86 7.97 1.06
N TYR A 38 -3.27 9.15 0.89
CA TYR A 38 -2.44 9.45 -0.27
C TYR A 38 -1.29 8.45 -0.44
N ARG A 39 -0.51 8.20 0.63
CA ARG A 39 0.59 7.23 0.61
C ARG A 39 0.09 5.82 0.27
N PHE A 40 -1.02 5.41 0.87
CA PHE A 40 -1.63 4.11 0.58
C PHE A 40 -1.98 3.99 -0.91
N ALA A 41 -2.70 4.96 -1.46
CA ALA A 41 -3.08 4.99 -2.87
C ALA A 41 -1.85 5.04 -3.79
N LEU A 42 -0.83 5.84 -3.44
CA LEU A 42 0.42 5.95 -4.19
C LEU A 42 1.17 4.62 -4.24
N HIS A 43 1.27 3.90 -3.12
CA HIS A 43 1.92 2.59 -3.09
C HIS A 43 1.15 1.51 -3.85
N LEU A 44 -0.16 1.67 -4.01
CA LEU A 44 -0.96 0.74 -4.81
C LEU A 44 -0.92 1.05 -6.31
N THR A 45 -0.91 2.33 -6.69
CA THR A 45 -1.04 2.77 -8.09
C THR A 45 0.28 3.13 -8.76
N GLY A 46 1.26 3.61 -7.99
CA GLY A 46 2.49 4.20 -8.50
C GLY A 46 2.29 5.58 -9.14
N SER A 47 1.07 6.12 -9.17
CA SER A 47 0.73 7.37 -9.84
C SER A 47 0.33 8.44 -8.82
N PRO A 48 1.08 9.55 -8.70
CA PRO A 48 0.71 10.67 -7.85
C PRO A 48 -0.67 11.25 -8.18
N ALA A 49 -0.99 11.41 -9.45
CA ALA A 49 -2.28 11.94 -9.89
C ALA A 49 -3.45 11.04 -9.45
N LEU A 50 -3.32 9.71 -9.63
CA LEU A 50 -4.34 8.78 -9.15
C LEU A 50 -4.42 8.76 -7.61
N ALA A 51 -3.30 8.94 -6.91
CA ALA A 51 -3.30 9.00 -5.45
C ALA A 51 -4.02 10.25 -4.92
N ASP A 52 -3.83 11.40 -5.57
CA ASP A 52 -4.56 12.63 -5.24
C ASP A 52 -6.07 12.47 -5.47
N ASP A 53 -6.46 11.97 -6.64
CA ASP A 53 -7.85 11.72 -6.98
C ASP A 53 -8.54 10.74 -6.00
N VAL A 54 -7.87 9.61 -5.70
CA VAL A 54 -8.39 8.62 -4.74
C VAL A 54 -8.54 9.23 -3.36
N THR A 55 -7.57 10.06 -2.95
CA THR A 55 -7.64 10.73 -1.64
C THR A 55 -8.87 11.64 -1.56
N GLN A 56 -9.14 12.44 -2.58
CA GLN A 56 -10.34 13.28 -2.64
C GLN A 56 -11.63 12.44 -2.61
N ASP A 57 -11.69 11.40 -3.46
CA ASP A 57 -12.85 10.50 -3.53
C ASP A 57 -13.16 9.82 -2.18
N VAL A 58 -12.12 9.45 -1.42
CA VAL A 58 -12.27 8.86 -0.07
C VAL A 58 -13.00 9.84 0.85
N PHE A 59 -12.57 11.10 0.91
CA PHE A 59 -13.20 12.06 1.82
C PHE A 59 -14.60 12.49 1.36
N VAL A 60 -14.87 12.50 0.06
CA VAL A 60 -16.24 12.62 -0.46
C VAL A 60 -17.10 11.42 -0.05
N ALA A 61 -16.55 10.21 -0.11
CA ALA A 61 -17.26 9.01 0.37
C ALA A 61 -17.47 9.04 1.89
N VAL A 62 -16.52 9.55 2.67
CA VAL A 62 -16.67 9.73 4.13
C VAL A 62 -17.87 10.61 4.45
N ILE A 63 -18.08 11.72 3.75
CA ILE A 63 -19.23 12.60 3.97
C ILE A 63 -20.55 11.81 3.81
N ARG A 64 -20.62 10.96 2.79
CA ARG A 64 -21.83 10.18 2.46
C ARG A 64 -22.02 8.98 3.37
N ASP A 65 -20.92 8.28 3.71
CA ASP A 65 -20.96 6.94 4.29
C ASP A 65 -20.52 6.91 5.78
N ALA A 66 -20.25 8.07 6.42
CA ALA A 66 -19.83 8.14 7.83
C ALA A 66 -20.84 7.45 8.79
N HIS A 67 -22.13 7.50 8.47
CA HIS A 67 -23.20 6.82 9.24
C HIS A 67 -23.11 5.29 9.20
N ARG A 68 -22.35 4.72 8.27
CA ARG A 68 -22.10 3.26 8.13
C ARG A 68 -20.88 2.79 8.89
N PHE A 69 -20.13 3.71 9.47
CA PHE A 69 -18.97 3.32 10.27
C PHE A 69 -19.41 2.66 11.56
N GLU A 70 -18.97 1.43 11.79
CA GLU A 70 -19.26 0.64 12.99
C GLU A 70 -18.04 0.66 13.91
N PRO A 71 -18.07 1.43 15.02
CA PRO A 71 -17.03 1.39 16.03
C PRO A 71 -16.79 -0.03 16.55
N GLY A 72 -15.53 -0.44 16.68
CA GLY A 72 -15.15 -1.77 17.15
C GLY A 72 -15.03 -2.85 16.07
N ARG A 73 -15.54 -2.64 14.86
CA ARG A 73 -15.32 -3.55 13.73
C ARG A 73 -13.93 -3.37 13.10
N ALA A 74 -13.50 -2.14 12.96
CA ALA A 74 -12.17 -1.77 12.51
C ALA A 74 -11.83 -0.37 12.99
N ALA A 75 -10.53 -0.08 13.16
CA ALA A 75 -10.06 1.27 13.40
C ALA A 75 -10.35 2.18 12.18
N VAL A 76 -10.57 3.49 12.43
CA VAL A 76 -10.86 4.46 11.35
C VAL A 76 -9.81 4.45 10.23
N PRO A 77 -8.49 4.35 10.49
CA PRO A 77 -7.51 4.22 9.41
C PRO A 77 -7.75 3.02 8.50
N ALA A 78 -8.13 1.88 9.05
CA ALA A 78 -8.41 0.67 8.27
C ALA A 78 -9.68 0.83 7.42
N TRP A 79 -10.74 1.43 7.99
CA TRP A 79 -11.97 1.74 7.25
C TRP A 79 -11.70 2.69 6.06
N LEU A 80 -10.92 3.75 6.28
CA LEU A 80 -10.52 4.68 5.22
C LEU A 80 -9.68 3.99 4.13
N CYS A 81 -8.73 3.11 4.52
CA CYS A 81 -7.96 2.30 3.57
C CYS A 81 -8.86 1.35 2.77
N GLY A 82 -9.90 0.77 3.38
CA GLY A 82 -10.89 -0.05 2.69
C GLY A 82 -11.64 0.73 1.60
N ILE A 83 -12.07 1.98 1.91
CA ILE A 83 -12.69 2.88 0.93
C ILE A 83 -11.69 3.19 -0.20
N ALA A 84 -10.46 3.60 0.15
CA ALA A 84 -9.41 3.92 -0.83
C ALA A 84 -9.11 2.74 -1.76
N ARG A 85 -8.97 1.53 -1.20
CA ARG A 85 -8.77 0.29 -1.96
C ARG A 85 -9.86 0.08 -3.01
N ASN A 86 -11.12 0.30 -2.65
CA ASN A 86 -12.22 0.13 -3.59
C ASN A 86 -12.13 1.12 -4.76
N PHE A 87 -11.74 2.37 -4.52
CA PHE A 87 -11.50 3.34 -5.59
C PHE A 87 -10.30 2.96 -6.45
N VAL A 88 -9.18 2.57 -5.85
CA VAL A 88 -7.99 2.10 -6.58
C VAL A 88 -8.34 0.92 -7.49
N ARG A 89 -9.03 -0.10 -6.96
CA ARG A 89 -9.41 -1.29 -7.74
C ARG A 89 -10.28 -0.94 -8.94
N ARG A 90 -11.26 -0.05 -8.78
CA ARG A 90 -12.11 0.40 -9.88
C ARG A 90 -11.29 1.10 -10.97
N ARG A 91 -10.39 2.02 -10.61
CA ARG A 91 -9.55 2.74 -11.57
C ARG A 91 -8.59 1.81 -12.31
N LEU A 92 -7.92 0.91 -11.59
CA LEU A 92 -7.04 -0.08 -12.22
C LEU A 92 -7.80 -1.07 -13.13
N ALA A 93 -9.06 -1.38 -12.82
CA ALA A 93 -9.91 -2.20 -13.70
C ALA A 93 -10.28 -1.48 -14.99
N THR A 94 -10.58 -0.18 -14.91
CA THR A 94 -10.92 0.64 -16.09
C THR A 94 -9.72 0.76 -17.02
N ASP A 95 -8.53 1.01 -16.49
CA ASP A 95 -7.29 1.17 -17.27
C ASP A 95 -6.84 -0.14 -17.97
N ARG A 96 -7.20 -1.29 -17.43
CA ARG A 96 -6.84 -2.61 -17.98
C ARG A 96 -7.89 -3.23 -18.88
N GLY A 97 -8.99 -2.52 -19.19
CA GLY A 97 -10.05 -3.04 -20.04
C GLY A 97 -10.68 -4.32 -19.48
N ALA A 98 -11.30 -4.25 -18.28
CA ALA A 98 -12.09 -5.34 -17.66
C ALA A 98 -11.40 -6.72 -17.53
N ALA A 99 -10.07 -6.81 -17.67
CA ALA A 99 -9.35 -8.05 -17.37
C ALA A 99 -9.42 -8.31 -15.85
N SER A 100 -9.91 -9.49 -15.49
CA SER A 100 -10.11 -9.95 -14.12
C SER A 100 -8.88 -9.67 -13.25
N ILE A 101 -9.04 -8.83 -12.21
CA ILE A 101 -7.96 -8.45 -11.27
C ILE A 101 -7.57 -9.63 -10.37
N ASP A 102 -8.34 -10.70 -10.37
CA ASP A 102 -8.20 -11.90 -9.53
C ASP A 102 -7.75 -13.15 -10.31
N VAL A 103 -6.98 -12.99 -11.39
CA VAL A 103 -6.36 -14.16 -12.02
C VAL A 103 -5.37 -14.76 -11.03
N ASP A 104 -5.76 -15.88 -10.47
CA ASP A 104 -4.93 -16.74 -9.64
C ASP A 104 -3.91 -17.47 -10.53
N GLU A 105 -2.92 -16.73 -11.01
CA GLU A 105 -1.75 -17.38 -11.61
C GLU A 105 -0.97 -18.02 -10.46
N GLY A 106 -1.20 -19.31 -10.34
CA GLY A 106 -0.50 -20.20 -9.42
C GLY A 106 1.00 -20.24 -9.70
N LEU A 107 1.71 -19.21 -9.30
CA LEU A 107 3.15 -19.24 -9.19
C LEU A 107 3.51 -19.77 -7.80
N GLU A 108 3.57 -21.07 -7.68
CA GLU A 108 4.28 -21.73 -6.58
C GLU A 108 5.78 -21.46 -6.72
N ALA A 109 6.19 -20.27 -6.35
CA ALA A 109 7.60 -19.99 -6.15
C ALA A 109 8.01 -20.63 -4.82
N ALA A 110 8.87 -21.62 -4.87
CA ALA A 110 9.57 -22.15 -3.71
C ALA A 110 10.19 -21.00 -2.92
N LEU A 111 9.93 -20.97 -1.61
CA LEU A 111 10.47 -19.97 -0.69
C LEU A 111 12.01 -20.13 -0.64
N PRO A 112 12.82 -19.14 -1.00
CA PRO A 112 14.24 -19.16 -0.69
C PRO A 112 14.39 -19.03 0.83
N ALA A 113 15.27 -19.84 1.40
CA ALA A 113 15.67 -19.78 2.79
C ALA A 113 16.25 -18.40 3.14
N ALA A 114 16.04 -17.96 4.38
CA ALA A 114 16.45 -16.67 4.91
C ALA A 114 17.91 -16.33 4.56
N SER A 115 18.10 -15.15 4.00
CA SER A 115 19.38 -14.56 3.69
C SER A 115 19.53 -13.21 4.40
N PRO A 116 20.74 -12.67 4.61
CA PRO A 116 21.04 -11.66 5.60
C PRO A 116 20.22 -10.38 5.46
N ASP A 117 20.08 -9.72 6.58
CA ASP A 117 19.26 -8.52 6.83
C ASP A 117 19.49 -7.42 5.77
N PRO A 118 18.48 -7.07 4.99
CA PRO A 118 18.59 -6.00 4.00
C PRO A 118 18.52 -4.58 4.60
N LEU A 119 18.45 -4.45 5.92
CA LEU A 119 18.17 -3.18 6.58
C LEU A 119 19.31 -2.16 6.45
N GLU A 120 20.57 -2.61 6.39
CA GLU A 120 21.72 -1.70 6.26
C GLU A 120 21.83 -1.02 4.89
N ALA A 121 21.25 -1.62 3.84
CA ALA A 121 21.26 -1.04 2.49
C ALA A 121 20.11 -0.06 2.21
N LEU A 122 19.10 -0.01 3.09
CA LEU A 122 17.85 0.74 2.86
C LEU A 122 17.91 2.23 3.28
N THR A 123 19.05 2.73 3.70
CA THR A 123 19.20 4.15 4.11
C THR A 123 19.45 5.11 2.96
N SER A 124 19.73 4.62 1.75
CA SER A 124 19.94 5.47 0.58
C SER A 124 18.60 5.73 -0.15
N ALA A 125 18.46 6.93 -0.72
CA ALA A 125 17.29 7.28 -1.55
C ALA A 125 17.07 6.30 -2.70
N GLU A 126 18.14 5.74 -3.25
CA GLU A 126 18.08 4.71 -4.30
C GLU A 126 17.48 3.38 -3.83
N ALA A 127 17.80 2.97 -2.59
CA ALA A 127 17.25 1.74 -2.02
C ALA A 127 15.75 1.88 -1.73
N ILE A 128 15.32 3.04 -1.24
CA ILE A 128 13.89 3.35 -1.03
C ILE A 128 13.14 3.33 -2.36
N GLU A 129 13.70 3.93 -3.40
CA GLU A 129 13.07 3.96 -4.72
C GLU A 129 13.04 2.56 -5.37
N SER A 130 14.09 1.76 -5.18
CA SER A 130 14.13 0.37 -5.60
C SER A 130 13.04 -0.47 -4.92
N LEU A 131 12.86 -0.29 -3.58
CA LEU A 131 11.80 -0.94 -2.83
C LEU A 131 10.41 -0.53 -3.34
N ARG A 132 10.17 0.77 -3.55
CA ARG A 132 8.89 1.26 -4.10
C ARG A 132 8.56 0.61 -5.43
N ARG A 133 9.53 0.55 -6.34
CA ARG A 133 9.36 -0.14 -7.63
C ARG A 133 9.09 -1.62 -7.45
N ALA A 134 9.80 -2.29 -6.56
CA ALA A 134 9.57 -3.71 -6.26
C ALA A 134 8.15 -3.96 -5.73
N VAL A 135 7.65 -3.11 -4.82
CA VAL A 135 6.27 -3.17 -4.31
C VAL A 135 5.26 -3.06 -5.45
N LEU A 136 5.45 -2.12 -6.39
CA LEU A 136 4.55 -1.92 -7.53
C LEU A 136 4.53 -3.10 -8.51
N THR A 137 5.54 -3.95 -8.51
CA THR A 137 5.56 -5.17 -9.35
C THR A 137 4.85 -6.37 -8.72
N LEU A 138 4.45 -6.30 -7.44
CA LEU A 138 3.69 -7.37 -6.80
C LEU A 138 2.29 -7.50 -7.43
N PRO A 139 1.73 -8.72 -7.54
CA PRO A 139 0.31 -8.89 -7.78
C PRO A 139 -0.51 -8.09 -6.76
N LEU A 140 -1.60 -7.45 -7.22
CA LEU A 140 -2.34 -6.47 -6.42
C LEU A 140 -2.75 -7.02 -5.04
N ARG A 141 -3.24 -8.26 -4.97
CA ARG A 141 -3.64 -8.94 -3.72
C ARG A 141 -2.53 -9.05 -2.66
N TYR A 142 -1.28 -9.24 -3.09
CA TYR A 142 -0.12 -9.31 -2.20
C TYR A 142 0.39 -7.91 -1.85
N ARG A 143 0.36 -6.99 -2.83
CA ARG A 143 0.70 -5.58 -2.64
C ARG A 143 -0.20 -4.93 -1.60
N GLU A 144 -1.54 -5.13 -1.69
CA GLU A 144 -2.50 -4.63 -0.70
C GLU A 144 -2.13 -5.08 0.72
N ALA A 145 -1.81 -6.37 0.93
CA ALA A 145 -1.46 -6.89 2.24
C ALA A 145 -0.13 -6.30 2.78
N VAL A 146 0.90 -6.21 1.93
CA VAL A 146 2.19 -5.62 2.30
C VAL A 146 2.04 -4.13 2.63
N VAL A 147 1.32 -3.38 1.79
CA VAL A 147 1.13 -1.94 2.02
C VAL A 147 0.37 -1.68 3.32
N LEU A 148 -0.70 -2.44 3.61
CA LEU A 148 -1.47 -2.25 4.84
C LEU A 148 -0.69 -2.62 6.09
N CYS A 149 -0.02 -3.79 6.09
CA CYS A 149 0.63 -4.29 7.30
C CYS A 149 2.04 -3.72 7.51
N ASP A 150 2.85 -3.59 6.45
CA ASP A 150 4.26 -3.22 6.57
C ASP A 150 4.51 -1.71 6.38
N LEU A 151 3.67 -1.02 5.58
CA LEU A 151 3.88 0.41 5.30
C LEU A 151 2.87 1.32 6.00
N GLN A 152 1.66 0.83 6.32
CA GLN A 152 0.66 1.55 7.09
C GLN A 152 0.56 1.06 8.54
N GLU A 153 1.34 0.04 8.91
CA GLU A 153 1.44 -0.52 10.26
C GLU A 153 0.09 -0.94 10.87
N LEU A 154 -0.88 -1.34 10.02
CA LEU A 154 -2.16 -1.83 10.49
C LEU A 154 -2.02 -3.22 11.11
N SER A 155 -2.80 -3.47 12.17
CA SER A 155 -2.94 -4.82 12.72
C SER A 155 -3.50 -5.79 11.67
N TYR A 156 -3.23 -7.09 11.83
CA TYR A 156 -3.81 -8.10 10.91
C TYR A 156 -5.33 -8.10 10.94
N LEU A 157 -5.94 -7.74 12.07
CA LEU A 157 -7.38 -7.63 12.20
C LEU A 157 -7.91 -6.44 11.39
N ASP A 158 -7.27 -5.27 11.53
CA ASP A 158 -7.63 -4.07 10.78
C ASP A 158 -7.39 -4.24 9.27
N ALA A 159 -6.26 -4.86 8.90
CA ALA A 159 -5.98 -5.19 7.50
C ALA A 159 -7.02 -6.18 6.92
N ALA A 160 -7.48 -7.15 7.71
CA ALA A 160 -8.54 -8.07 7.31
C ALA A 160 -9.87 -7.35 7.06
N ALA A 161 -10.23 -6.40 7.93
CA ALA A 161 -11.40 -5.55 7.75
C ALA A 161 -11.28 -4.67 6.50
N ALA A 162 -10.11 -4.02 6.26
CA ALA A 162 -9.87 -3.20 5.08
C ALA A 162 -9.88 -4.02 3.77
N LEU A 163 -9.41 -5.28 3.82
CA LEU A 163 -9.36 -6.18 2.66
C LEU A 163 -10.65 -6.98 2.45
N ASP A 164 -11.58 -6.91 3.41
CA ASP A 164 -12.80 -7.71 3.43
C ASP A 164 -12.51 -9.21 3.24
N CYS A 165 -11.60 -9.74 4.08
CA CYS A 165 -11.18 -11.14 4.03
C CYS A 165 -10.76 -11.66 5.42
N PRO A 166 -10.73 -13.00 5.63
CA PRO A 166 -10.26 -13.57 6.89
C PRO A 166 -8.81 -13.19 7.23
N VAL A 167 -8.49 -13.07 8.52
CA VAL A 167 -7.13 -12.77 9.03
C VAL A 167 -6.10 -13.80 8.52
N GLY A 168 -6.48 -15.08 8.40
CA GLY A 168 -5.63 -16.12 7.82
C GLY A 168 -5.23 -15.83 6.37
N THR A 169 -6.14 -15.23 5.59
CA THR A 169 -5.88 -14.79 4.21
C THR A 169 -4.90 -13.62 4.18
N VAL A 170 -5.03 -12.66 5.12
CA VAL A 170 -4.05 -11.56 5.24
C VAL A 170 -2.66 -12.11 5.52
N ARG A 171 -2.52 -13.03 6.50
CA ARG A 171 -1.22 -13.64 6.84
C ARG A 171 -0.59 -14.36 5.66
N SER A 172 -1.36 -15.16 4.94
CA SER A 172 -0.85 -15.90 3.78
C SER A 172 -0.44 -14.95 2.63
N ARG A 173 -1.25 -13.93 2.33
CA ARG A 173 -0.93 -12.90 1.32
C ARG A 173 0.31 -12.10 1.70
N LEU A 174 0.45 -11.72 2.96
CA LEU A 174 1.59 -10.97 3.47
C LEU A 174 2.88 -11.79 3.36
N ASN A 175 2.87 -13.06 3.81
CA ASN A 175 4.02 -13.94 3.71
C ASN A 175 4.47 -14.13 2.25
N ARG A 176 3.53 -14.37 1.33
CA ARG A 176 3.84 -14.46 -0.10
C ARG A 176 4.35 -13.13 -0.67
N GLY A 177 3.75 -12.00 -0.30
CA GLY A 177 4.19 -10.67 -0.71
C GLY A 177 5.63 -10.39 -0.29
N ARG A 178 5.97 -10.66 0.97
CA ARG A 178 7.33 -10.50 1.52
C ARG A 178 8.34 -11.39 0.81
N ALA A 179 8.00 -12.66 0.58
CA ALA A 179 8.88 -13.59 -0.13
C ALA A 179 9.18 -13.11 -1.57
N LEU A 180 8.17 -12.63 -2.29
CA LEU A 180 8.33 -12.07 -3.63
C LEU A 180 9.18 -10.80 -3.62
N LEU A 181 9.01 -9.91 -2.63
CA LEU A 181 9.83 -8.72 -2.48
C LEU A 181 11.29 -9.07 -2.23
N THR A 182 11.57 -9.97 -1.29
CA THR A 182 12.93 -10.42 -0.99
C THR A 182 13.60 -10.99 -2.22
N ALA A 183 12.93 -11.88 -2.96
CA ALA A 183 13.47 -12.45 -4.19
C ALA A 183 13.81 -11.38 -5.25
N LYS A 184 12.92 -10.38 -5.41
CA LYS A 184 13.15 -9.27 -6.36
C LYS A 184 14.30 -8.36 -5.93
N MET A 185 14.38 -8.01 -4.66
CA MET A 185 15.45 -7.16 -4.13
C MET A 185 16.82 -7.85 -4.28
N LEU A 186 16.91 -9.16 -3.96
CA LEU A 186 18.14 -9.95 -4.16
C LEU A 186 18.54 -10.02 -5.62
N ALA A 187 17.60 -10.26 -6.54
CA ALA A 187 17.89 -10.29 -7.97
C ALA A 187 18.39 -8.93 -8.49
N GLU A 188 17.85 -7.83 -7.99
CA GLU A 188 18.30 -6.48 -8.36
C GLU A 188 19.69 -6.18 -7.82
N GLN A 189 19.98 -6.56 -6.57
CA GLN A 189 21.33 -6.45 -5.98
C GLN A 189 22.35 -7.24 -6.77
N GLN A 190 22.07 -8.50 -7.12
CA GLN A 190 22.94 -9.35 -7.94
C GLN A 190 23.18 -8.74 -9.33
N ARG A 191 22.16 -8.13 -9.94
CA ARG A 191 22.30 -7.44 -11.22
C ARG A 191 23.19 -6.20 -11.11
N LYS A 192 23.09 -5.43 -10.03
CA LYS A 192 23.96 -4.26 -9.76
C LYS A 192 25.39 -4.67 -9.42
N ALA A 193 25.57 -5.80 -8.74
CA ALA A 193 26.88 -6.34 -8.34
C ALA A 193 27.64 -7.03 -9.48
N ARG A 194 26.99 -7.34 -10.63
CA ARG A 194 27.65 -7.88 -11.80
C ARG A 194 28.43 -6.75 -12.50
N PRO A 195 29.79 -6.71 -12.44
CA PRO A 195 30.55 -5.69 -13.15
C PRO A 195 30.31 -5.81 -14.67
N LEU A 196 30.48 -4.71 -15.37
CA LEU A 196 30.52 -4.63 -16.85
C LEU A 196 31.71 -5.44 -17.45
N ALA A 197 31.80 -6.72 -17.10
CA ALA A 197 32.80 -7.64 -17.63
C ALA A 197 32.32 -8.23 -18.97
N ARG A 198 32.16 -7.37 -19.98
CA ARG A 198 32.03 -7.84 -21.38
C ARG A 198 32.29 -6.76 -22.43
N ILE A 199 33.37 -6.00 -22.30
CA ILE A 199 33.96 -5.24 -23.45
C ILE A 199 35.47 -5.44 -23.50
N GLU A 200 35.98 -6.66 -23.30
CA GLU A 200 37.39 -6.98 -23.55
C GLU A 200 37.56 -8.17 -24.52
N GLY A 201 36.71 -8.23 -25.51
CA GLY A 201 36.72 -9.35 -26.49
C GLY A 201 36.81 -8.95 -27.97
N VAL A 202 37.04 -7.70 -28.31
CA VAL A 202 37.04 -7.26 -29.74
C VAL A 202 38.34 -6.57 -30.14
N THR A 203 39.48 -6.91 -29.58
CA THR A 203 40.76 -6.40 -30.09
C THR A 203 41.79 -7.53 -30.24
N ARG A 204 41.41 -8.58 -30.99
CA ARG A 204 42.38 -9.58 -31.43
C ARG A 204 41.92 -10.27 -32.70
N CYS A 205 41.80 -9.50 -33.79
CA CYS A 205 41.74 -10.02 -35.13
C CYS A 205 42.06 -8.89 -36.12
N LEU A 206 43.24 -8.31 -36.07
CA LEU A 206 43.90 -7.58 -37.16
C LEU A 206 45.40 -7.50 -36.82
N ALA A 207 46.10 -8.59 -37.05
CA ALA A 207 47.55 -8.64 -37.36
C ALA A 207 47.82 -9.85 -38.21
#